data_01ad94501d757d6dc53e88b92eb8e878
#
_entry.id   01ad94501d757d6dc53e88b92eb8e878
#
_cell.length_a   1.000
_cell.length_b   1.000
_cell.length_c   1.000
_cell.angle_alpha   90.00
_cell.angle_beta   90.00
_cell.angle_gamma   90.00
#
_symmetry.space_group_name_H-M   'P 1'
#
loop_
_entity.id
_entity.type
_entity.pdbx_description
1 polymer ?
#
loop_
_entity_poly.entity_id
_entity_poly.type
_entity_poly.pdbx_seq_one_letter_code
_entity_poly.pdbx_strand_id
1 'polypeptide(L)'
;IENHMFKFLGKAFALLVLSIFFISSAQARDYKEGLDYEIRATNKTVEPEIREFFSFFCSHCFAMEKPFSQMAEFFKGKAKFIVNPVGLIGGDVGVESQKAYAVAINLEIEDELKEELFNRIHVKQDIPEDHDYFAELFESLGVPSEKYEQIYNSFVTQAKVAEYDRHTKDMKIEAVPEIVVNGKYLVKTDNLESIEDYESLVSYLLTLP
;
A
#
# COMPACT_ATOMS: atom_id res chain seq x y z
N ILE A 1 -67.33 -2.39 -5.26
CA ILE A 1 -66.17 -2.31 -6.19
C ILE A 1 -65.26 -1.13 -5.78
N GLU A 2 -65.77 -0.01 -5.26
CA GLU A 2 -64.96 1.18 -4.88
C GLU A 2 -64.03 0.95 -3.68
N ASN A 3 -64.40 0.13 -2.69
CA ASN A 3 -63.58 -0.07 -1.48
C ASN A 3 -62.29 -0.87 -1.65
N HIS A 4 -62.15 -1.65 -2.74
CA HIS A 4 -60.92 -2.41 -3.02
C HIS A 4 -59.87 -1.57 -3.72
N MET A 5 -60.24 -0.63 -4.56
CA MET A 5 -59.34 0.22 -5.32
C MET A 5 -58.62 1.21 -4.41
N PHE A 6 -59.31 1.80 -3.42
CA PHE A 6 -58.67 2.69 -2.42
C PHE A 6 -57.67 2.00 -1.51
N LYS A 7 -57.91 0.72 -1.16
CA LYS A 7 -56.96 -0.06 -0.36
C LYS A 7 -55.67 -0.45 -1.14
N PHE A 8 -55.79 -0.63 -2.46
CA PHE A 8 -54.61 -0.88 -3.32
C PHE A 8 -53.75 0.36 -3.55
N LEU A 9 -54.37 1.54 -3.78
CA LEU A 9 -53.67 2.80 -3.91
C LEU A 9 -52.89 3.19 -2.64
N GLY A 10 -53.50 2.99 -1.46
CA GLY A 10 -52.88 3.28 -0.18
C GLY A 10 -51.66 2.39 0.12
N LYS A 11 -51.71 1.09 -0.26
CA LYS A 11 -50.55 0.19 -0.12
C LYS A 11 -49.41 0.49 -1.10
N ALA A 12 -49.74 0.87 -2.34
CA ALA A 12 -48.73 1.28 -3.34
C ALA A 12 -48.03 2.58 -2.96
N PHE A 13 -48.77 3.53 -2.39
CA PHE A 13 -48.21 4.79 -1.91
C PHE A 13 -47.30 4.59 -0.66
N ALA A 14 -47.68 3.72 0.27
CA ALA A 14 -46.89 3.39 1.44
C ALA A 14 -45.58 2.66 1.07
N LEU A 15 -45.57 1.81 0.04
CA LEU A 15 -44.38 1.14 -0.48
C LEU A 15 -43.45 2.12 -1.20
N LEU A 16 -44.01 3.12 -1.90
CA LEU A 16 -43.19 4.15 -2.60
C LEU A 16 -42.53 5.08 -1.59
N VAL A 17 -43.17 5.44 -0.47
CA VAL A 17 -42.57 6.30 0.57
C VAL A 17 -41.52 5.55 1.36
N LEU A 18 -41.66 4.23 1.54
CA LEU A 18 -40.68 3.42 2.28
C LEU A 18 -39.36 3.23 1.47
N SER A 19 -39.42 3.28 0.13
CA SER A 19 -38.22 3.15 -0.74
C SER A 19 -37.35 4.44 -0.79
N ILE A 20 -37.88 5.58 -0.37
CA ILE A 20 -37.15 6.86 -0.39
C ILE A 20 -36.24 7.02 0.85
N PHE A 21 -36.43 6.24 1.92
CA PHE A 21 -35.65 6.36 3.15
C PHE A 21 -34.32 5.62 3.16
N PHE A 22 -33.95 4.88 2.09
CA PHE A 22 -32.68 4.18 1.98
C PHE A 22 -31.65 4.85 1.06
N ILE A 23 -31.80 6.15 0.79
CA ILE A 23 -30.65 6.91 0.28
C ILE A 23 -29.79 7.23 1.52
N SER A 24 -28.99 6.27 1.96
CA SER A 24 -27.83 6.57 2.82
C SER A 24 -26.99 7.56 2.04
N SER A 25 -27.09 8.84 2.38
CA SER A 25 -26.09 9.83 1.99
C SER A 25 -24.78 9.33 2.57
N ALA A 26 -23.95 8.70 1.74
CA ALA A 26 -22.54 8.60 2.05
C ALA A 26 -22.09 10.03 2.25
N GLN A 27 -21.97 10.45 3.51
CA GLN A 27 -21.49 11.77 3.86
C GLN A 27 -20.02 11.78 3.42
N ALA A 28 -19.72 12.41 2.31
CA ALA A 28 -18.35 12.57 1.86
C ALA A 28 -17.61 13.32 2.97
N ARG A 29 -16.63 12.65 3.61
CA ARG A 29 -15.78 13.27 4.63
C ARG A 29 -15.02 14.41 3.96
N ASP A 30 -15.06 15.60 4.58
CA ASP A 30 -14.32 16.76 4.11
C ASP A 30 -12.86 16.65 4.61
N TYR A 31 -11.98 16.10 3.77
CA TYR A 31 -10.56 15.92 4.09
C TYR A 31 -9.79 17.23 3.93
N LYS A 32 -8.86 17.51 4.86
CA LYS A 32 -8.13 18.77 4.95
C LYS A 32 -6.62 18.58 4.94
N GLU A 33 -5.95 19.42 4.14
CA GLU A 33 -4.51 19.54 4.18
C GLU A 33 -4.03 19.92 5.59
N GLY A 34 -2.92 19.32 6.04
CA GLY A 34 -2.35 19.49 7.36
C GLY A 34 -2.99 18.63 8.46
N LEU A 35 -4.24 18.13 8.23
CA LEU A 35 -4.96 17.28 9.17
C LEU A 35 -5.03 15.82 8.70
N ASP A 36 -5.46 15.60 7.45
CA ASP A 36 -5.67 14.27 6.89
C ASP A 36 -4.59 13.91 5.86
N TYR A 37 -3.94 14.89 5.27
CA TYR A 37 -2.83 14.70 4.32
C TYR A 37 -1.88 15.90 4.31
N GLU A 38 -0.69 15.71 3.73
CA GLU A 38 0.29 16.77 3.48
C GLU A 38 0.68 16.80 2.00
N ILE A 39 0.92 18.01 1.45
CA ILE A 39 1.46 18.18 0.11
C ILE A 39 2.98 18.12 0.16
N ARG A 40 3.58 17.11 -0.48
CA ARG A 40 5.04 16.87 -0.51
C ARG A 40 5.70 17.29 -1.83
N ALA A 41 4.93 17.47 -2.90
CA ALA A 41 5.43 17.89 -4.21
C ALA A 41 4.47 18.85 -4.92
N THR A 42 5.01 19.64 -5.85
CA THR A 42 4.20 20.58 -6.67
C THR A 42 3.36 19.83 -7.71
N ASN A 43 4.00 18.90 -8.42
CA ASN A 43 3.36 18.15 -9.50
C ASN A 43 3.01 16.74 -9.05
N LYS A 44 1.92 16.20 -9.60
CA LYS A 44 1.56 14.80 -9.43
C LYS A 44 2.18 13.93 -10.53
N THR A 45 2.19 12.62 -10.30
CA THR A 45 2.56 11.63 -11.32
C THR A 45 1.61 11.70 -12.52
N VAL A 46 2.09 11.32 -13.70
CA VAL A 46 1.28 11.32 -14.94
C VAL A 46 0.15 10.32 -14.82
N GLU A 47 0.46 9.12 -14.36
CA GLU A 47 -0.52 8.06 -14.10
C GLU A 47 -0.90 8.05 -12.62
N PRO A 48 -2.16 7.69 -12.29
CA PRO A 48 -2.57 7.54 -10.89
C PRO A 48 -1.71 6.49 -10.18
N GLU A 49 -1.13 6.88 -9.05
CA GLU A 49 -0.19 6.05 -8.28
C GLU A 49 -0.52 6.12 -6.78
N ILE A 50 -0.41 4.96 -6.13
CA ILE A 50 -0.40 4.81 -4.68
C ILE A 50 0.91 4.14 -4.33
N ARG A 51 1.76 4.80 -3.54
CA ARG A 51 3.07 4.27 -3.16
C ARG A 51 3.12 4.04 -1.66
N GLU A 52 3.32 2.78 -1.27
CA GLU A 52 3.61 2.37 0.08
C GLU A 52 5.11 2.45 0.34
N PHE A 53 5.52 3.15 1.38
CA PHE A 53 6.87 3.10 1.94
C PHE A 53 6.87 2.20 3.16
N PHE A 54 7.74 1.19 3.19
CA PHE A 54 7.78 0.18 4.24
C PHE A 54 9.20 -0.29 4.54
N SER A 55 9.37 -0.98 5.67
CA SER A 55 10.58 -1.73 5.98
C SER A 55 10.23 -3.12 6.50
N PHE A 56 10.99 -4.13 6.10
CA PHE A 56 10.85 -5.48 6.63
C PHE A 56 11.07 -5.56 8.15
N PHE A 57 11.85 -4.64 8.72
CA PHE A 57 12.15 -4.58 10.16
C PHE A 57 11.12 -3.78 10.97
N CYS A 58 10.07 -3.29 10.33
CA CYS A 58 9.01 -2.54 10.98
C CYS A 58 7.83 -3.44 11.33
N SER A 59 7.57 -3.64 12.63
CA SER A 59 6.44 -4.46 13.10
C SER A 59 5.07 -3.90 12.70
N HIS A 60 4.95 -2.57 12.58
CA HIS A 60 3.72 -1.94 12.10
C HIS A 60 3.51 -2.19 10.60
N CYS A 61 4.59 -2.19 9.79
CA CYS A 61 4.51 -2.57 8.38
C CYS A 61 4.03 -4.02 8.23
N PHE A 62 4.57 -4.94 9.04
CA PHE A 62 4.09 -6.33 9.09
C PHE A 62 2.61 -6.43 9.44
N ALA A 63 2.13 -5.68 10.43
CA ALA A 63 0.72 -5.66 10.81
C ALA A 63 -0.19 -5.10 9.70
N MET A 64 0.32 -4.16 8.89
CA MET A 64 -0.40 -3.52 7.79
C MET A 64 -0.31 -4.28 6.47
N GLU A 65 0.45 -5.38 6.38
CA GLU A 65 0.64 -6.15 5.15
C GLU A 65 -0.69 -6.60 4.52
N LYS A 66 -1.51 -7.28 5.29
CA LYS A 66 -2.82 -7.75 4.81
C LYS A 66 -3.80 -6.60 4.51
N PRO A 67 -3.98 -5.58 5.37
CA PRO A 67 -4.77 -4.39 5.03
C PRO A 67 -4.34 -3.71 3.73
N PHE A 68 -3.04 -3.49 3.52
CA PHE A 68 -2.55 -2.80 2.31
C PHE A 68 -2.64 -3.68 1.06
N SER A 69 -2.52 -4.99 1.18
CA SER A 69 -2.83 -5.91 0.07
C SER A 69 -4.30 -5.82 -0.34
N GLN A 70 -5.24 -5.70 0.61
CA GLN A 70 -6.66 -5.47 0.33
C GLN A 70 -6.87 -4.12 -0.36
N MET A 71 -6.22 -3.06 0.09
CA MET A 71 -6.26 -1.75 -0.54
C MET A 71 -5.70 -1.79 -1.97
N ALA A 72 -4.61 -2.52 -2.22
CA ALA A 72 -4.06 -2.69 -3.56
C ALA A 72 -5.06 -3.35 -4.52
N GLU A 73 -5.78 -4.37 -4.06
CA GLU A 73 -6.83 -5.01 -4.86
C GLU A 73 -8.05 -4.08 -5.08
N PHE A 74 -8.44 -3.29 -4.06
CA PHE A 74 -9.53 -2.29 -4.18
C PHE A 74 -9.23 -1.23 -5.25
N PHE A 75 -7.97 -0.80 -5.38
CA PHE A 75 -7.55 0.18 -6.39
C PHE A 75 -7.11 -0.43 -7.72
N LYS A 76 -7.13 -1.73 -7.88
CA LYS A 76 -6.77 -2.41 -9.12
C LYS A 76 -7.54 -1.88 -10.31
N GLY A 77 -6.83 -1.48 -11.35
CA GLY A 77 -7.41 -0.85 -12.55
C GLY A 77 -7.80 0.64 -12.38
N LYS A 78 -7.66 1.22 -11.18
CA LYS A 78 -7.91 2.65 -10.90
C LYS A 78 -6.60 3.42 -10.68
N ALA A 79 -5.64 2.82 -10.00
CA ALA A 79 -4.31 3.38 -9.74
C ALA A 79 -3.28 2.25 -9.66
N LYS A 80 -2.01 2.58 -9.96
CA LYS A 80 -0.91 1.64 -9.79
C LYS A 80 -0.51 1.63 -8.32
N PHE A 81 -0.60 0.45 -7.66
CA PHE A 81 -0.06 0.27 -6.32
C PHE A 81 1.42 -0.11 -6.42
N ILE A 82 2.30 0.65 -5.79
CA ILE A 82 3.76 0.46 -5.83
C ILE A 82 4.26 0.32 -4.41
N VAL A 83 5.07 -0.70 -4.18
CA VAL A 83 5.72 -0.95 -2.90
C VAL A 83 7.16 -0.46 -2.96
N ASN A 84 7.55 0.38 -2.02
CA ASN A 84 8.87 1.03 -1.94
C ASN A 84 9.53 0.69 -0.61
N PRO A 85 10.39 -0.33 -0.57
CA PRO A 85 11.15 -0.60 0.64
C PRO A 85 12.10 0.55 0.95
N VAL A 86 12.32 0.82 2.24
CA VAL A 86 13.27 1.84 2.71
C VAL A 86 14.39 1.19 3.53
N GLY A 87 15.62 1.64 3.32
CA GLY A 87 16.78 1.21 4.10
C GLY A 87 16.96 1.94 5.44
N LEU A 88 15.94 2.67 5.92
CA LEU A 88 16.04 3.52 7.12
C LEU A 88 16.10 2.72 8.43
N ILE A 89 15.55 1.52 8.45
CA ILE A 89 15.44 0.64 9.63
C ILE A 89 16.24 -0.64 9.37
N GLY A 90 16.99 -1.09 10.36
CA GLY A 90 17.80 -2.31 10.28
C GLY A 90 19.28 -2.06 9.93
N GLY A 91 19.72 -0.79 9.76
CA GLY A 91 21.09 -0.48 9.39
C GLY A 91 21.50 -1.12 8.06
N ASP A 92 22.68 -1.74 8.00
CA ASP A 92 23.20 -2.35 6.77
C ASP A 92 22.28 -3.45 6.21
N VAL A 93 21.71 -4.27 7.09
CA VAL A 93 20.74 -5.31 6.67
C VAL A 93 19.41 -4.73 6.18
N GLY A 94 19.04 -3.53 6.62
CA GLY A 94 17.91 -2.80 6.05
C GLY A 94 18.14 -2.45 4.57
N VAL A 95 19.34 -2.01 4.24
CA VAL A 95 19.77 -1.75 2.84
C VAL A 95 19.83 -3.06 2.04
N GLU A 96 20.36 -4.14 2.64
CA GLU A 96 20.38 -5.46 1.99
C GLU A 96 18.97 -5.97 1.69
N SER A 97 18.03 -5.82 2.62
CA SER A 97 16.62 -6.22 2.39
C SER A 97 15.95 -5.42 1.26
N GLN A 98 16.29 -4.15 1.12
CA GLN A 98 15.83 -3.30 0.01
C GLN A 98 16.36 -3.80 -1.34
N LYS A 99 17.64 -4.20 -1.40
CA LYS A 99 18.22 -4.81 -2.61
C LYS A 99 17.62 -6.18 -2.89
N ALA A 100 17.44 -7.02 -1.86
CA ALA A 100 16.80 -8.32 -1.99
C ALA A 100 15.38 -8.18 -2.59
N TYR A 101 14.61 -7.19 -2.15
CA TYR A 101 13.30 -6.91 -2.75
C TYR A 101 13.39 -6.50 -4.22
N ALA A 102 14.40 -5.69 -4.60
CA ALA A 102 14.65 -5.34 -5.99
C ALA A 102 15.04 -6.56 -6.86
N VAL A 103 15.77 -7.52 -6.30
CA VAL A 103 16.05 -8.82 -6.95
C VAL A 103 14.75 -9.61 -7.14
N ALA A 104 13.90 -9.68 -6.12
CA ALA A 104 12.62 -10.41 -6.17
C ALA A 104 11.69 -9.86 -7.25
N ILE A 105 11.58 -8.52 -7.37
CA ILE A 105 10.83 -7.88 -8.47
C ILE A 105 11.37 -8.30 -9.85
N ASN A 106 12.69 -8.38 -10.01
CA ASN A 106 13.29 -8.81 -11.28
C ASN A 106 12.99 -10.28 -11.61
N LEU A 107 12.73 -11.08 -10.58
CA LEU A 107 12.38 -12.50 -10.69
C LEU A 107 10.87 -12.76 -10.67
N GLU A 108 10.05 -11.73 -10.47
CA GLU A 108 8.59 -11.83 -10.34
C GLU A 108 8.15 -12.73 -9.15
N ILE A 109 8.89 -12.64 -8.02
CA ILE A 109 8.65 -13.37 -6.76
C ILE A 109 8.64 -12.42 -5.55
N GLU A 110 8.28 -11.15 -5.77
CA GLU A 110 8.26 -10.14 -4.71
C GLU A 110 7.25 -10.45 -3.60
N ASP A 111 6.13 -11.06 -3.94
CA ASP A 111 5.09 -11.42 -2.97
C ASP A 111 5.57 -12.58 -2.08
N GLU A 112 6.17 -13.62 -2.67
CA GLU A 112 6.75 -14.76 -1.94
C GLU A 112 7.89 -14.32 -1.02
N LEU A 113 8.79 -13.45 -1.53
CA LEU A 113 9.86 -12.90 -0.70
C LEU A 113 9.29 -12.09 0.47
N LYS A 114 8.30 -11.23 0.20
CA LYS A 114 7.70 -10.35 1.20
C LYS A 114 7.05 -11.16 2.33
N GLU A 115 6.26 -12.17 1.97
CA GLU A 115 5.62 -13.07 2.93
C GLU A 115 6.65 -13.83 3.79
N GLU A 116 7.64 -14.49 3.15
CA GLU A 116 8.63 -15.29 3.88
C GLU A 116 9.53 -14.44 4.76
N LEU A 117 10.02 -13.29 4.27
CA LEU A 117 10.92 -12.45 5.04
C LEU A 117 10.21 -11.79 6.24
N PHE A 118 8.98 -11.31 6.07
CA PHE A 118 8.18 -10.83 7.19
C PHE A 118 7.88 -11.94 8.21
N ASN A 119 7.56 -13.15 7.75
CA ASN A 119 7.34 -14.29 8.63
C ASN A 119 8.62 -14.67 9.41
N ARG A 120 9.78 -14.71 8.74
CA ARG A 120 11.06 -14.97 9.42
C ARG A 120 11.33 -13.94 10.51
N ILE A 121 11.28 -12.65 10.17
CA ILE A 121 11.62 -11.58 11.12
C ILE A 121 10.62 -11.50 12.27
N HIS A 122 9.30 -11.45 11.99
CA HIS A 122 8.31 -11.09 13.01
C HIS A 122 7.65 -12.29 13.70
N VAL A 123 7.64 -13.46 13.08
CA VAL A 123 7.00 -14.66 13.65
C VAL A 123 8.05 -15.65 14.17
N LYS A 124 9.03 -16.00 13.34
CA LYS A 124 10.07 -16.98 13.69
C LYS A 124 11.21 -16.35 14.51
N GLN A 125 11.32 -15.00 14.56
CA GLN A 125 12.42 -14.26 15.18
C GLN A 125 13.79 -14.62 14.56
N ASP A 126 13.78 -15.00 13.30
CA ASP A 126 14.93 -15.28 12.45
C ASP A 126 15.33 -14.00 11.71
N ILE A 127 16.23 -13.24 12.35
CA ILE A 127 16.59 -11.89 11.91
C ILE A 127 17.78 -11.95 10.96
N PRO A 128 17.68 -11.37 9.74
CA PRO A 128 18.83 -11.25 8.84
C PRO A 128 20.04 -10.57 9.51
N GLU A 129 21.22 -11.13 9.32
CA GLU A 129 22.46 -10.58 9.88
C GLU A 129 23.36 -9.99 8.81
N ASP A 130 23.34 -10.54 7.59
CA ASP A 130 24.24 -10.18 6.51
C ASP A 130 23.66 -10.50 5.12
N HIS A 131 24.50 -10.33 4.09
CA HIS A 131 24.17 -10.63 2.71
C HIS A 131 23.91 -12.12 2.44
N ASP A 132 24.71 -13.01 3.08
CA ASP A 132 24.61 -14.45 2.84
C ASP A 132 23.25 -14.99 3.28
N TYR A 133 22.66 -14.44 4.34
CA TYR A 133 21.30 -14.76 4.76
C TYR A 133 20.27 -14.59 3.61
N PHE A 134 20.38 -13.52 2.83
CA PHE A 134 19.47 -13.30 1.72
C PHE A 134 19.71 -14.29 0.57
N ALA A 135 20.96 -14.66 0.30
CA ALA A 135 21.24 -15.70 -0.68
C ALA A 135 20.61 -17.04 -0.29
N GLU A 136 20.73 -17.46 0.99
CA GLU A 136 20.08 -18.65 1.53
C GLU A 136 18.54 -18.55 1.50
N LEU A 137 17.98 -17.36 1.80
CA LEU A 137 16.55 -17.12 1.69
C LEU A 137 16.06 -17.36 0.25
N PHE A 138 16.75 -16.80 -0.74
CA PHE A 138 16.40 -17.01 -2.15
C PHE A 138 16.55 -18.48 -2.58
N GLU A 139 17.54 -19.23 -2.07
CA GLU A 139 17.63 -20.67 -2.29
C GLU A 139 16.40 -21.41 -1.75
N SER A 140 15.91 -21.02 -0.58
CA SER A 140 14.68 -21.58 0.01
C SER A 140 13.43 -21.28 -0.84
N LEU A 141 13.44 -20.20 -1.61
CA LEU A 141 12.40 -19.83 -2.58
C LEU A 141 12.63 -20.45 -3.99
N GLY A 142 13.64 -21.34 -4.13
CA GLY A 142 13.93 -22.03 -5.38
C GLY A 142 14.80 -21.26 -6.37
N VAL A 143 15.44 -20.18 -5.94
CA VAL A 143 16.38 -19.39 -6.74
C VAL A 143 17.81 -19.76 -6.36
N PRO A 144 18.61 -20.36 -7.25
CA PRO A 144 20.00 -20.71 -6.95
C PRO A 144 20.83 -19.48 -6.56
N SER A 145 21.74 -19.61 -5.58
CA SER A 145 22.61 -18.50 -5.10
C SER A 145 23.36 -17.81 -6.24
N GLU A 146 23.89 -18.54 -7.22
CA GLU A 146 24.56 -17.95 -8.38
C GLU A 146 23.62 -17.02 -9.17
N LYS A 147 22.35 -17.39 -9.30
CA LYS A 147 21.35 -16.57 -9.99
C LYS A 147 20.99 -15.32 -9.18
N TYR A 148 20.84 -15.47 -7.85
CA TYR A 148 20.63 -14.36 -6.93
C TYR A 148 21.76 -13.34 -7.04
N GLU A 149 23.02 -13.80 -6.93
CA GLU A 149 24.21 -12.94 -7.00
C GLU A 149 24.32 -12.21 -8.34
N GLN A 150 24.04 -12.89 -9.44
CA GLN A 150 24.06 -12.27 -10.76
C GLN A 150 23.08 -11.09 -10.85
N ILE A 151 21.85 -11.25 -10.34
CA ILE A 151 20.81 -10.22 -10.40
C ILE A 151 21.12 -9.13 -9.36
N TYR A 152 21.50 -9.51 -8.15
CA TYR A 152 21.86 -8.59 -7.07
C TYR A 152 22.93 -7.59 -7.51
N ASN A 153 23.97 -8.05 -8.21
CA ASN A 153 25.07 -7.22 -8.71
C ASN A 153 24.75 -6.52 -10.05
N SER A 154 23.54 -6.71 -10.59
CA SER A 154 23.15 -6.12 -11.87
C SER A 154 22.90 -4.61 -11.78
N PHE A 155 23.08 -3.92 -12.91
CA PHE A 155 22.70 -2.50 -13.03
C PHE A 155 21.20 -2.27 -12.79
N VAL A 156 20.34 -3.23 -13.16
CA VAL A 156 18.90 -3.14 -12.98
C VAL A 156 18.53 -3.07 -11.50
N THR A 157 19.12 -3.93 -10.67
CA THR A 157 18.93 -3.92 -9.21
C THR A 157 19.44 -2.62 -8.60
N GLN A 158 20.65 -2.16 -8.97
CA GLN A 158 21.19 -0.91 -8.47
C GLN A 158 20.33 0.30 -8.85
N ALA A 159 19.84 0.36 -10.10
CA ALA A 159 18.97 1.41 -10.57
C ALA A 159 17.62 1.41 -9.80
N LYS A 160 17.09 0.22 -9.48
CA LYS A 160 15.86 0.08 -8.73
C LYS A 160 15.99 0.54 -7.28
N VAL A 161 17.11 0.20 -6.62
CA VAL A 161 17.41 0.70 -5.27
C VAL A 161 17.58 2.24 -5.28
N ALA A 162 18.29 2.77 -6.26
CA ALA A 162 18.43 4.23 -6.40
C ALA A 162 17.07 4.92 -6.66
N GLU A 163 16.13 4.26 -7.34
CA GLU A 163 14.75 4.73 -7.49
C GLU A 163 14.03 4.77 -6.14
N TYR A 164 14.12 3.72 -5.33
CA TYR A 164 13.53 3.67 -4.00
C TYR A 164 14.07 4.80 -3.10
N ASP A 165 15.38 4.97 -3.04
CA ASP A 165 16.02 6.00 -2.23
C ASP A 165 15.63 7.41 -2.67
N ARG A 166 15.55 7.63 -3.99
CA ARG A 166 15.09 8.91 -4.53
C ARG A 166 13.67 9.23 -4.10
N HIS A 167 12.73 8.28 -4.24
CA HIS A 167 11.34 8.49 -3.82
C HIS A 167 11.23 8.72 -2.31
N THR A 168 11.97 7.95 -1.51
CA THR A 168 12.04 8.12 -0.05
C THR A 168 12.50 9.54 0.32
N LYS A 169 13.55 10.03 -0.33
CA LYS A 169 14.10 11.37 -0.12
C LYS A 169 13.17 12.47 -0.63
N ASP A 170 12.66 12.35 -1.86
CA ASP A 170 11.83 13.38 -2.49
C ASP A 170 10.51 13.57 -1.73
N MET A 171 9.92 12.49 -1.23
CA MET A 171 8.71 12.53 -0.42
C MET A 171 8.99 12.82 1.06
N LYS A 172 10.25 12.97 1.46
CA LYS A 172 10.68 13.24 2.84
C LYS A 172 10.06 12.23 3.81
N ILE A 173 10.21 10.95 3.49
CA ILE A 173 9.72 9.85 4.31
C ILE A 173 10.61 9.75 5.56
N GLU A 174 10.01 9.88 6.75
CA GLU A 174 10.70 9.86 8.04
C GLU A 174 10.25 8.69 8.92
N ALA A 175 9.12 8.09 8.59
CA ALA A 175 8.54 6.94 9.27
C ALA A 175 7.97 5.92 8.28
N VAL A 176 7.70 4.71 8.75
CA VAL A 176 7.00 3.67 7.96
C VAL A 176 6.03 2.90 8.87
N PRO A 177 4.89 2.41 8.32
CA PRO A 177 4.49 2.56 6.93
C PRO A 177 3.93 3.96 6.62
N GLU A 178 4.24 4.49 5.47
CA GLU A 178 3.65 5.72 4.93
C GLU A 178 3.10 5.49 3.52
N ILE A 179 2.00 6.15 3.18
CA ILE A 179 1.36 6.10 1.86
C ILE A 179 1.46 7.48 1.19
N VAL A 180 1.94 7.51 -0.04
CA VAL A 180 1.93 8.71 -0.89
C VAL A 180 1.08 8.46 -2.13
N VAL A 181 0.12 9.37 -2.38
CA VAL A 181 -0.78 9.31 -3.52
C VAL A 181 -0.32 10.27 -4.60
N ASN A 182 -0.31 9.79 -5.86
CA ASN A 182 0.08 10.56 -7.05
C ASN A 182 1.47 11.22 -6.93
N GLY A 183 2.40 10.63 -6.14
CA GLY A 183 3.72 11.22 -5.91
C GLY A 183 3.68 12.62 -5.29
N LYS A 184 2.58 12.99 -4.64
CA LYS A 184 2.33 14.36 -4.16
C LYS A 184 1.73 14.43 -2.76
N TYR A 185 0.77 13.58 -2.43
CA TYR A 185 -0.02 13.66 -1.20
C TYR A 185 0.40 12.57 -0.23
N LEU A 186 1.06 12.94 0.87
CA LEU A 186 1.34 12.04 1.98
C LEU A 186 0.08 11.90 2.84
N VAL A 187 -0.37 10.65 3.03
CA VAL A 187 -1.50 10.30 3.90
C VAL A 187 -1.09 10.46 5.36
N LYS A 188 -1.90 11.16 6.17
CA LYS A 188 -1.76 11.21 7.62
C LYS A 188 -2.66 10.18 8.27
N THR A 189 -2.10 9.40 9.17
CA THR A 189 -2.78 8.23 9.75
C THR A 189 -3.49 8.49 11.06
N ASP A 190 -3.30 9.69 11.67
CA ASP A 190 -3.80 10.04 13.02
C ASP A 190 -5.32 9.85 13.18
N ASN A 191 -6.09 9.97 12.09
CA ASN A 191 -7.54 9.90 12.08
C ASN A 191 -8.09 8.71 11.28
N LEU A 192 -7.25 7.71 10.97
CA LEU A 192 -7.63 6.52 10.23
C LEU A 192 -7.70 5.32 11.20
N GLU A 193 -8.89 4.73 11.34
CA GLU A 193 -9.14 3.64 12.27
C GLU A 193 -9.32 2.29 11.56
N SER A 194 -9.59 2.32 10.24
CA SER A 194 -9.87 1.14 9.43
C SER A 194 -9.25 1.24 8.03
N ILE A 195 -9.20 0.12 7.30
CA ILE A 195 -8.74 0.12 5.91
C ILE A 195 -9.70 0.90 5.01
N GLU A 196 -10.97 0.91 5.33
CA GLU A 196 -11.99 1.69 4.61
C GLU A 196 -11.76 3.20 4.75
N ASP A 197 -11.20 3.67 5.88
CA ASP A 197 -10.80 5.07 6.05
C ASP A 197 -9.62 5.41 5.11
N TYR A 198 -8.63 4.50 5.01
CA TYR A 198 -7.53 4.65 4.04
C TYR A 198 -8.06 4.69 2.60
N GLU A 199 -8.91 3.74 2.22
CA GLU A 199 -9.50 3.66 0.88
C GLU A 199 -10.30 4.93 0.54
N SER A 200 -11.04 5.46 1.49
CA SER A 200 -11.82 6.69 1.35
C SER A 200 -10.93 7.91 1.14
N LEU A 201 -9.91 8.09 1.99
CA LEU A 201 -8.96 9.20 1.87
C LEU A 201 -8.13 9.08 0.58
N VAL A 202 -7.59 7.91 0.26
CA VAL A 202 -6.82 7.67 -0.98
C VAL A 202 -7.67 7.93 -2.21
N SER A 203 -8.95 7.47 -2.21
CA SER A 203 -9.89 7.77 -3.29
C SER A 203 -10.08 9.26 -3.51
N TYR A 204 -10.20 10.03 -2.43
CA TYR A 204 -10.29 11.49 -2.49
C TYR A 204 -9.00 12.11 -3.05
N LEU A 205 -7.82 11.70 -2.55
CA LEU A 205 -6.52 12.24 -2.97
C LEU A 205 -6.22 11.96 -4.44
N LEU A 206 -6.67 10.82 -4.98
CA LEU A 206 -6.54 10.50 -6.41
C LEU A 206 -7.31 11.48 -7.31
N THR A 207 -8.35 12.16 -6.80
CA THR A 207 -9.13 13.16 -7.56
C THR A 207 -8.50 14.55 -7.56
N LEU A 208 -7.59 14.83 -6.64
CA LEU A 208 -6.98 16.15 -6.49
C LEU A 208 -6.03 16.50 -7.67
N PRO A 209 -5.84 17.80 -7.95
CA PRO A 209 -5.01 18.31 -9.06
C PRO A 209 -3.52 18.05 -8.86
#